data_2e28163630ba67807069815fba027713
#
_entry.id   2e28163630ba67807069815fba027713
#
_cell.length_a   1.000
_cell.length_b   1.000
_cell.length_c   1.000
_cell.angle_alpha   90.00
_cell.angle_beta   90.00
_cell.angle_gamma   90.00
#
_symmetry.space_group_name_H-M   'P 1'
#
loop_
_entity.id
_entity.type
_entity.pdbx_description
1 polymer ?
#
loop_
_entity_poly.entity_id
_entity_poly.type
_entity_poly.pdbx_seq_one_letter_code
_entity_poly.pdbx_strand_id
1 'polypeptide(L)'
;MSNSQINLTKTAFSMKANLPVREPEILEYWKKINLYQELRQSSKGKEKFVLHDGPPYANGNIHMGTALNKILKDIIVKFHQMDGKDSIYVPGWDCHGLPIEWKIEEQYKKNKKNKNEVPVVEFRKECRSFAEKWIEVHKVQFKRLGVIGDWENYYSTMSYDAEAQIVRELGKFLKEGSLYRGFKPVLWSTVEKTALADAEVEYQDHKSDTIYTSFSVKSSNIKELEGSEIVIWTTTPWTIPANKALAYNEALDYVLIQLNDDGDFKNRKIVVAEALIESVIKECSIKDYKEIKKFKGKNLKDTICNHPFFDL
;
A
#
# COMPACT_ATOMS: atom_id res chain seq x y z
N MET A 1 -35.91 52.04 32.09
CA MET A 1 -35.45 50.73 31.62
C MET A 1 -36.33 50.33 30.44
N SER A 2 -35.86 50.37 29.22
CA SER A 2 -36.62 49.99 28.04
C SER A 2 -36.82 48.49 28.03
N ASN A 3 -38.05 48.03 28.10
CA ASN A 3 -38.39 46.62 27.83
C ASN A 3 -38.05 46.35 26.38
N SER A 4 -36.88 45.81 26.11
CA SER A 4 -36.58 45.27 24.80
C SER A 4 -37.46 44.07 24.55
N GLN A 5 -38.50 44.25 23.75
CA GLN A 5 -39.40 43.19 23.33
C GLN A 5 -38.60 42.21 22.48
N ILE A 6 -38.30 41.02 23.02
CA ILE A 6 -37.66 39.95 22.28
C ILE A 6 -38.71 39.35 21.33
N ASN A 7 -38.53 39.62 20.05
CA ASN A 7 -39.36 39.02 18.99
C ASN A 7 -38.95 37.56 18.76
N LEU A 8 -39.62 36.67 19.40
CA LEU A 8 -39.47 35.21 19.11
C LEU A 8 -40.21 34.86 17.82
N THR A 9 -39.49 34.32 16.86
CA THR A 9 -40.07 33.84 15.62
C THR A 9 -41.01 32.67 15.91
N LYS A 10 -42.30 32.79 15.54
CA LYS A 10 -43.22 31.66 15.57
C LYS A 10 -42.96 30.76 14.38
N THR A 11 -42.62 29.49 14.64
CA THR A 11 -42.34 28.49 13.62
C THR A 11 -43.02 27.16 13.95
N ALA A 12 -43.38 26.42 12.93
CA ALA A 12 -43.88 25.05 13.07
C ALA A 12 -42.77 24.01 13.29
N PHE A 13 -41.51 24.44 13.15
CA PHE A 13 -40.35 23.53 13.41
C PHE A 13 -40.24 23.24 14.91
N SER A 14 -40.02 21.98 15.24
CA SER A 14 -39.75 21.55 16.61
C SER A 14 -38.48 22.18 17.15
N MET A 15 -38.51 22.67 18.39
CA MET A 15 -37.32 23.19 19.09
C MET A 15 -36.23 22.12 19.32
N LYS A 16 -36.62 20.85 19.40
CA LYS A 16 -35.72 19.71 19.51
C LYS A 16 -35.69 18.98 18.18
N ALA A 17 -34.47 18.78 17.64
CA ALA A 17 -34.28 18.08 16.38
C ALA A 17 -34.73 16.61 16.45
N ASN A 18 -34.46 15.92 17.56
CA ASN A 18 -34.81 14.51 17.78
C ASN A 18 -34.52 13.61 16.57
N LEU A 19 -33.31 13.79 15.96
CA LEU A 19 -32.94 13.14 14.70
C LEU A 19 -33.07 11.62 14.71
N PRO A 20 -32.71 10.89 15.79
CA PRO A 20 -32.85 9.44 15.80
C PRO A 20 -34.27 8.93 15.50
N VAL A 21 -35.31 9.72 15.79
CA VAL A 21 -36.69 9.40 15.51
C VAL A 21 -37.16 10.00 14.18
N ARG A 22 -36.84 11.27 13.94
CA ARG A 22 -37.33 11.99 12.74
C ARG A 22 -36.71 11.52 11.44
N GLU A 23 -35.41 11.17 11.44
CA GLU A 23 -34.76 10.71 10.21
C GLU A 23 -35.42 9.44 9.64
N PRO A 24 -35.67 8.38 10.42
CA PRO A 24 -36.41 7.22 9.92
C PRO A 24 -37.78 7.59 9.37
N GLU A 25 -38.55 8.49 10.03
CA GLU A 25 -39.86 8.94 9.55
C GLU A 25 -39.76 9.66 8.19
N ILE A 26 -38.73 10.49 8.00
CA ILE A 26 -38.47 11.16 6.73
C ILE A 26 -38.13 10.13 5.64
N LEU A 27 -37.29 9.14 5.94
CA LEU A 27 -36.92 8.09 4.98
C LEU A 27 -38.14 7.26 4.54
N GLU A 28 -39.00 6.91 5.47
CA GLU A 28 -40.25 6.21 5.14
C GLU A 28 -41.22 7.08 4.32
N TYR A 29 -41.28 8.38 4.60
CA TYR A 29 -42.02 9.31 3.77
C TYR A 29 -41.47 9.38 2.34
N TRP A 30 -40.13 9.51 2.18
CA TRP A 30 -39.51 9.51 0.86
C TRP A 30 -39.77 8.23 0.07
N LYS A 31 -39.75 7.09 0.74
CA LYS A 31 -40.11 5.81 0.15
C LYS A 31 -41.56 5.76 -0.30
N LYS A 32 -42.52 6.24 0.56
CA LYS A 32 -43.92 6.27 0.25
C LYS A 32 -44.25 7.09 -0.98
N ILE A 33 -43.59 8.25 -1.17
CA ILE A 33 -43.79 9.10 -2.33
C ILE A 33 -42.92 8.72 -3.52
N ASN A 34 -42.15 7.63 -3.40
CA ASN A 34 -41.17 7.20 -4.44
C ASN A 34 -40.24 8.33 -4.92
N LEU A 35 -39.67 9.09 -3.97
CA LEU A 35 -38.95 10.34 -4.20
C LEU A 35 -37.93 10.23 -5.32
N TYR A 36 -37.14 9.15 -5.38
CA TYR A 36 -36.08 9.01 -6.41
C TYR A 36 -36.68 9.03 -7.81
N GLN A 37 -37.77 8.30 -8.07
CA GLN A 37 -38.39 8.27 -9.39
C GLN A 37 -39.03 9.61 -9.75
N GLU A 38 -39.68 10.28 -8.79
CA GLU A 38 -40.21 11.61 -8.99
C GLU A 38 -39.14 12.62 -9.38
N LEU A 39 -37.96 12.56 -8.73
CA LEU A 39 -36.83 13.37 -9.08
C LEU A 39 -36.32 13.07 -10.52
N ARG A 40 -36.27 11.79 -10.92
CA ARG A 40 -35.85 11.43 -12.29
C ARG A 40 -36.86 11.93 -13.33
N GLN A 41 -38.15 11.82 -13.06
CA GLN A 41 -39.20 12.31 -13.98
C GLN A 41 -39.14 13.82 -14.14
N SER A 42 -39.06 14.56 -13.03
CA SER A 42 -39.02 16.03 -13.01
C SER A 42 -37.77 16.61 -13.63
N SER A 43 -36.67 15.81 -13.73
CA SER A 43 -35.41 16.23 -14.30
C SER A 43 -35.22 15.82 -15.76
N LYS A 44 -36.15 15.10 -16.33
CA LYS A 44 -36.07 14.62 -17.73
C LYS A 44 -35.87 15.78 -18.71
N GLY A 45 -34.79 15.70 -19.53
CA GLY A 45 -34.45 16.72 -20.53
C GLY A 45 -33.75 17.96 -20.00
N LYS A 46 -33.44 18.02 -18.72
CA LYS A 46 -32.60 19.08 -18.13
C LYS A 46 -31.11 18.83 -18.37
N GLU A 47 -30.28 19.84 -18.12
CA GLU A 47 -28.82 19.73 -18.16
C GLU A 47 -28.34 18.69 -17.16
N LYS A 48 -27.48 17.77 -17.60
CA LYS A 48 -26.95 16.72 -16.72
C LYS A 48 -25.83 17.26 -15.85
N PHE A 49 -25.87 16.90 -14.58
CA PHE A 49 -24.72 16.98 -13.67
C PHE A 49 -24.36 15.57 -13.22
N VAL A 50 -23.13 15.14 -13.49
CA VAL A 50 -22.63 13.81 -13.14
C VAL A 50 -21.50 13.93 -12.13
N LEU A 51 -21.73 13.39 -10.94
CA LEU A 51 -20.70 13.20 -9.93
C LEU A 51 -20.26 11.73 -9.93
N HIS A 52 -19.03 11.48 -10.37
CA HIS A 52 -18.48 10.13 -10.35
C HIS A 52 -18.16 9.69 -8.92
N ASP A 53 -18.60 8.48 -8.55
CA ASP A 53 -18.31 7.92 -7.23
C ASP A 53 -16.89 7.33 -7.16
N GLY A 54 -16.14 7.65 -6.10
CA GLY A 54 -14.98 6.87 -5.68
C GLY A 54 -15.49 5.66 -4.90
N PRO A 55 -15.45 4.46 -5.48
CA PRO A 55 -16.13 3.29 -4.91
C PRO A 55 -15.43 2.81 -3.64
N PRO A 56 -16.14 2.66 -2.50
CA PRO A 56 -15.58 2.04 -1.31
C PRO A 56 -15.40 0.53 -1.49
N TYR A 57 -14.48 -0.06 -0.73
CA TYR A 57 -14.34 -1.50 -0.65
C TYR A 57 -15.55 -2.15 0.02
N ALA A 58 -16.03 -3.24 -0.57
CA ALA A 58 -17.11 -4.06 -0.03
C ALA A 58 -16.56 -5.12 0.94
N ASN A 59 -16.03 -4.70 2.10
CA ASN A 59 -15.31 -5.59 3.02
C ASN A 59 -15.58 -5.43 4.51
N GLY A 60 -16.58 -4.62 4.89
CA GLY A 60 -16.93 -4.37 6.28
C GLY A 60 -17.97 -3.28 6.43
N ASN A 61 -18.40 -2.98 7.65
CA ASN A 61 -19.29 -1.85 7.89
C ASN A 61 -18.66 -0.52 7.47
N ILE A 62 -19.48 0.44 7.09
CA ILE A 62 -19.01 1.79 6.82
C ILE A 62 -18.37 2.40 8.07
N HIS A 63 -17.29 3.13 7.89
CA HIS A 63 -16.65 3.92 8.94
C HIS A 63 -16.92 5.42 8.74
N MET A 64 -16.52 6.26 9.69
CA MET A 64 -16.80 7.70 9.64
C MET A 64 -16.28 8.37 8.37
N GLY A 65 -15.13 7.95 7.84
CA GLY A 65 -14.59 8.46 6.58
C GLY A 65 -15.48 8.13 5.38
N THR A 66 -16.01 6.90 5.32
CA THR A 66 -16.96 6.47 4.28
C THR A 66 -18.27 7.25 4.40
N ALA A 67 -18.79 7.42 5.61
CA ALA A 67 -20.01 8.19 5.87
C ALA A 67 -19.85 9.65 5.46
N LEU A 68 -18.75 10.31 5.85
CA LEU A 68 -18.43 11.69 5.47
C LEU A 68 -18.36 11.85 3.94
N ASN A 69 -17.64 10.95 3.27
CA ASN A 69 -17.50 10.99 1.81
C ASN A 69 -18.88 10.91 1.12
N LYS A 70 -19.73 9.97 1.53
CA LYS A 70 -21.07 9.78 0.94
C LYS A 70 -22.01 10.93 1.25
N ILE A 71 -21.99 11.49 2.45
CA ILE A 71 -22.81 12.65 2.83
C ILE A 71 -22.41 13.88 2.01
N LEU A 72 -21.09 14.15 1.84
CA LEU A 72 -20.63 15.28 1.04
C LEU A 72 -21.06 15.15 -0.43
N LYS A 73 -20.95 13.96 -1.01
CA LYS A 73 -21.44 13.69 -2.38
C LYS A 73 -22.96 13.86 -2.49
N ASP A 74 -23.70 13.37 -1.53
CA ASP A 74 -25.16 13.51 -1.48
C ASP A 74 -25.58 14.98 -1.40
N ILE A 75 -24.90 15.80 -0.61
CA ILE A 75 -25.13 17.25 -0.54
C ILE A 75 -24.93 17.90 -1.92
N ILE A 76 -23.81 17.58 -2.61
CA ILE A 76 -23.50 18.11 -3.93
C ILE A 76 -24.58 17.69 -4.94
N VAL A 77 -24.93 16.42 -4.98
CA VAL A 77 -25.95 15.87 -5.89
C VAL A 77 -27.30 16.52 -5.64
N LYS A 78 -27.74 16.62 -4.39
CA LYS A 78 -29.00 17.28 -4.01
C LYS A 78 -28.99 18.77 -4.34
N PHE A 79 -27.88 19.45 -4.11
CA PHE A 79 -27.75 20.85 -4.48
C PHE A 79 -28.01 21.06 -5.97
N HIS A 80 -27.32 20.33 -6.84
CA HIS A 80 -27.50 20.43 -8.29
C HIS A 80 -28.89 19.99 -8.75
N GLN A 81 -29.48 19.01 -8.08
CA GLN A 81 -30.87 18.61 -8.33
C GLN A 81 -31.84 19.75 -8.01
N MET A 82 -31.65 20.46 -6.88
CA MET A 82 -32.49 21.61 -6.49
C MET A 82 -32.22 22.84 -7.35
N ASP A 83 -30.97 23.00 -7.86
CA ASP A 83 -30.58 24.04 -8.82
C ASP A 83 -31.13 23.80 -10.24
N GLY A 84 -31.96 22.79 -10.40
CA GLY A 84 -32.70 22.53 -11.64
C GLY A 84 -31.98 21.62 -12.64
N LYS A 85 -30.90 20.97 -12.28
CA LYS A 85 -30.19 20.01 -13.15
C LYS A 85 -30.71 18.60 -13.02
N ASP A 86 -30.43 17.76 -14.01
CA ASP A 86 -30.58 16.30 -13.92
C ASP A 86 -29.35 15.72 -13.24
N SER A 87 -29.38 15.67 -11.91
CA SER A 87 -28.27 15.22 -11.08
C SER A 87 -28.49 13.79 -10.63
N ILE A 88 -27.90 12.85 -11.37
CA ILE A 88 -27.97 11.41 -11.07
C ILE A 88 -26.73 11.00 -10.27
N TYR A 89 -26.96 10.30 -9.16
CA TYR A 89 -25.90 9.63 -8.41
C TYR A 89 -26.00 8.12 -8.60
N VAL A 90 -24.99 7.54 -9.22
CA VAL A 90 -24.81 6.09 -9.36
C VAL A 90 -23.76 5.65 -8.34
N PRO A 91 -24.15 4.95 -7.27
CA PRO A 91 -23.18 4.46 -6.29
C PRO A 91 -22.29 3.35 -6.88
N GLY A 92 -21.06 3.26 -6.40
CA GLY A 92 -20.12 2.24 -6.83
C GLY A 92 -19.48 1.48 -5.68
N TRP A 93 -18.94 0.28 -5.98
CA TRP A 93 -18.17 -0.53 -5.03
C TRP A 93 -16.92 -1.10 -5.69
N ASP A 94 -15.81 -1.06 -4.94
CA ASP A 94 -14.59 -1.80 -5.26
C ASP A 94 -14.65 -3.19 -4.60
N CYS A 95 -14.46 -4.22 -5.40
CA CYS A 95 -14.73 -5.60 -5.00
C CYS A 95 -13.54 -6.54 -5.23
N HIS A 96 -12.36 -6.00 -5.50
CA HIS A 96 -11.17 -6.80 -5.84
C HIS A 96 -10.02 -6.59 -4.86
N GLY A 97 -9.03 -7.50 -4.98
CA GLY A 97 -7.72 -7.39 -4.36
C GLY A 97 -7.65 -7.79 -2.89
N LEU A 98 -6.51 -7.48 -2.28
CA LEU A 98 -6.17 -7.87 -0.91
C LEU A 98 -7.21 -7.54 0.15
N PRO A 99 -7.91 -6.38 0.11
CA PRO A 99 -8.91 -6.06 1.13
C PRO A 99 -10.06 -7.07 1.24
N ILE A 100 -10.40 -7.74 0.14
CA ILE A 100 -11.42 -8.80 0.09
C ILE A 100 -10.80 -10.17 0.37
N GLU A 101 -9.69 -10.50 -0.34
CA GLU A 101 -9.02 -11.78 -0.26
C GLU A 101 -8.53 -12.08 1.16
N TRP A 102 -7.95 -11.10 1.83
CA TRP A 102 -7.49 -11.23 3.21
C TRP A 102 -8.62 -11.56 4.18
N LYS A 103 -9.82 -10.99 4.00
CA LYS A 103 -11.00 -11.30 4.82
C LYS A 103 -11.45 -12.76 4.67
N ILE A 104 -11.40 -13.30 3.46
CA ILE A 104 -11.69 -14.72 3.22
C ILE A 104 -10.60 -15.60 3.83
N GLU A 105 -9.33 -15.20 3.70
CA GLU A 105 -8.23 -15.94 4.32
C GLU A 105 -8.31 -15.95 5.85
N GLU A 106 -8.70 -14.85 6.49
CA GLU A 106 -8.99 -14.82 7.93
C GLU A 106 -10.09 -15.83 8.33
N GLN A 107 -11.16 -15.93 7.50
CA GLN A 107 -12.21 -16.93 7.73
C GLN A 107 -11.69 -18.35 7.58
N TYR A 108 -10.82 -18.59 6.60
CA TYR A 108 -10.18 -19.90 6.42
C TYR A 108 -9.31 -20.27 7.62
N LYS A 109 -8.45 -19.34 8.09
CA LYS A 109 -7.61 -19.52 9.29
C LYS A 109 -8.46 -19.86 10.52
N LYS A 110 -9.57 -19.16 10.74
CA LYS A 110 -10.52 -19.46 11.84
C LYS A 110 -11.11 -20.87 11.73
N ASN A 111 -11.39 -21.33 10.51
CA ASN A 111 -11.95 -22.64 10.23
C ASN A 111 -10.87 -23.73 10.02
N LYS A 112 -9.59 -23.41 10.30
CA LYS A 112 -8.44 -24.32 10.11
C LYS A 112 -8.29 -24.83 8.66
N LYS A 113 -8.79 -24.05 7.69
CA LYS A 113 -8.67 -24.31 6.25
C LYS A 113 -7.44 -23.58 5.70
N ASN A 114 -6.65 -24.23 4.87
CA ASN A 114 -5.47 -23.63 4.25
C ASN A 114 -5.84 -23.05 2.88
N LYS A 115 -5.66 -21.75 2.66
CA LYS A 115 -5.92 -21.05 1.39
C LYS A 115 -5.21 -21.73 0.20
N ASN A 116 -3.97 -22.21 0.40
CA ASN A 116 -3.16 -22.79 -0.67
C ASN A 116 -3.69 -24.14 -1.18
N GLU A 117 -4.59 -24.78 -0.44
CA GLU A 117 -5.22 -26.06 -0.80
C GLU A 117 -6.60 -25.86 -1.47
N VAL A 118 -7.08 -24.62 -1.51
CA VAL A 118 -8.38 -24.29 -2.12
C VAL A 118 -8.18 -24.01 -3.61
N PRO A 119 -9.00 -24.59 -4.51
CA PRO A 119 -8.98 -24.25 -5.92
C PRO A 119 -9.22 -22.75 -6.14
N VAL A 120 -8.43 -22.12 -7.02
CA VAL A 120 -8.48 -20.67 -7.28
C VAL A 120 -9.88 -20.19 -7.65
N VAL A 121 -10.62 -20.98 -8.44
CA VAL A 121 -12.00 -20.64 -8.86
C VAL A 121 -12.95 -20.64 -7.67
N GLU A 122 -12.81 -21.57 -6.74
CA GLU A 122 -13.62 -21.62 -5.52
C GLU A 122 -13.32 -20.42 -4.62
N PHE A 123 -12.04 -20.12 -4.37
CA PHE A 123 -11.62 -18.96 -3.61
C PHE A 123 -12.18 -17.65 -4.20
N ARG A 124 -12.09 -17.46 -5.51
CA ARG A 124 -12.64 -16.29 -6.20
C ARG A 124 -14.17 -16.19 -6.07
N LYS A 125 -14.89 -17.30 -6.13
CA LYS A 125 -16.34 -17.32 -5.89
C LYS A 125 -16.69 -16.89 -4.48
N GLU A 126 -15.95 -17.35 -3.48
CA GLU A 126 -16.15 -16.94 -2.09
C GLU A 126 -15.86 -15.45 -1.90
N CYS A 127 -14.80 -14.91 -2.52
CA CYS A 127 -14.52 -13.46 -2.52
C CYS A 127 -15.68 -12.66 -3.14
N ARG A 128 -16.20 -13.09 -4.26
CA ARG A 128 -17.32 -12.45 -4.95
C ARG A 128 -18.60 -12.44 -4.06
N SER A 129 -18.96 -13.59 -3.51
CA SER A 129 -20.13 -13.71 -2.62
C SER A 129 -19.96 -12.88 -1.33
N PHE A 130 -18.74 -12.79 -0.81
CA PHE A 130 -18.43 -11.93 0.32
C PHE A 130 -18.67 -10.45 -0.02
N ALA A 131 -18.15 -9.99 -1.16
CA ALA A 131 -18.33 -8.62 -1.62
C ALA A 131 -19.83 -8.30 -1.87
N GLU A 132 -20.58 -9.19 -2.52
CA GLU A 132 -22.03 -9.05 -2.75
C GLU A 132 -22.78 -8.83 -1.44
N LYS A 133 -22.49 -9.61 -0.41
CA LYS A 133 -23.09 -9.45 0.91
C LYS A 133 -22.82 -8.04 1.48
N TRP A 134 -21.59 -7.55 1.36
CA TRP A 134 -21.24 -6.24 1.91
C TRP A 134 -21.81 -5.08 1.09
N ILE A 135 -21.99 -5.23 -0.21
CA ILE A 135 -22.74 -4.26 -1.03
C ILE A 135 -24.13 -4.06 -0.47
N GLU A 136 -24.88 -5.15 -0.18
CA GLU A 136 -26.24 -5.05 0.36
C GLU A 136 -26.25 -4.40 1.76
N VAL A 137 -25.27 -4.72 2.62
CA VAL A 137 -25.14 -4.06 3.93
C VAL A 137 -24.88 -2.56 3.75
N HIS A 138 -23.97 -2.18 2.86
CA HIS A 138 -23.66 -0.77 2.59
C HIS A 138 -24.86 -0.02 2.03
N LYS A 139 -25.63 -0.60 1.11
CA LYS A 139 -26.88 0.00 0.61
C LYS A 139 -27.82 0.39 1.74
N VAL A 140 -28.03 -0.51 2.71
CA VAL A 140 -28.85 -0.23 3.89
C VAL A 140 -28.27 0.91 4.72
N GLN A 141 -26.97 0.87 4.98
CA GLN A 141 -26.28 1.89 5.78
C GLN A 141 -26.29 3.26 5.11
N PHE A 142 -26.03 3.36 3.81
CA PHE A 142 -26.07 4.61 3.07
C PHE A 142 -27.50 5.17 2.94
N LYS A 143 -28.48 4.32 2.67
CA LYS A 143 -29.89 4.73 2.70
C LYS A 143 -30.29 5.28 4.07
N ARG A 144 -29.77 4.70 5.17
CA ARG A 144 -30.01 5.21 6.53
C ARG A 144 -29.40 6.60 6.76
N LEU A 145 -28.28 6.93 6.09
CA LEU A 145 -27.71 8.28 6.10
C LEU A 145 -28.49 9.30 5.26
N GLY A 146 -29.56 8.87 4.57
CA GLY A 146 -30.36 9.73 3.71
C GLY A 146 -29.79 9.94 2.30
N VAL A 147 -28.78 9.16 1.90
CA VAL A 147 -28.19 9.24 0.56
C VAL A 147 -29.19 8.78 -0.49
N ILE A 148 -29.40 9.61 -1.52
CA ILE A 148 -30.29 9.34 -2.65
C ILE A 148 -29.47 8.97 -3.88
N GLY A 149 -29.78 7.84 -4.50
CA GLY A 149 -29.04 7.36 -5.68
C GLY A 149 -29.73 6.20 -6.37
N ASP A 150 -29.16 5.78 -7.50
CA ASP A 150 -29.62 4.61 -8.26
C ASP A 150 -29.08 3.32 -7.62
N TRP A 151 -29.77 2.85 -6.61
CA TRP A 151 -29.37 1.68 -5.84
C TRP A 151 -29.59 0.36 -6.59
N GLU A 152 -30.37 0.36 -7.64
CA GLU A 152 -30.66 -0.85 -8.44
C GLU A 152 -29.65 -1.02 -9.57
N ASN A 153 -29.24 0.10 -10.22
CA ASN A 153 -28.28 0.07 -11.31
C ASN A 153 -26.90 0.60 -10.85
N TYR A 154 -26.43 0.08 -9.75
CA TYR A 154 -25.16 0.48 -9.18
C TYR A 154 -23.95 -0.03 -10.00
N TYR A 155 -22.81 0.61 -9.83
CA TYR A 155 -21.53 0.21 -10.40
C TYR A 155 -20.81 -0.77 -9.46
N SER A 156 -20.24 -1.84 -10.03
CA SER A 156 -19.39 -2.77 -9.29
C SER A 156 -18.21 -3.20 -10.14
N THR A 157 -16.98 -3.09 -9.58
CA THR A 157 -15.76 -3.51 -10.28
C THR A 157 -15.75 -5.01 -10.58
N MET A 158 -16.53 -5.83 -9.86
CA MET A 158 -16.64 -7.28 -10.09
C MET A 158 -17.72 -7.68 -11.09
N SER A 159 -18.49 -6.73 -11.65
CA SER A 159 -19.41 -7.07 -12.73
C SER A 159 -18.60 -7.49 -13.97
N TYR A 160 -19.12 -8.46 -14.72
CA TYR A 160 -18.40 -8.99 -15.89
C TYR A 160 -18.14 -7.92 -16.97
N ASP A 161 -19.04 -6.96 -17.12
CA ASP A 161 -18.87 -5.84 -18.04
C ASP A 161 -17.75 -4.90 -17.58
N ALA A 162 -17.67 -4.61 -16.27
CA ALA A 162 -16.60 -3.80 -15.72
C ALA A 162 -15.25 -4.51 -15.83
N GLU A 163 -15.17 -5.80 -15.49
CA GLU A 163 -13.97 -6.61 -15.66
C GLU A 163 -13.50 -6.64 -17.12
N ALA A 164 -14.45 -6.84 -18.07
CA ALA A 164 -14.15 -6.82 -19.48
C ALA A 164 -13.63 -5.46 -19.96
N GLN A 165 -14.18 -4.36 -19.45
CA GLN A 165 -13.72 -3.02 -19.77
C GLN A 165 -12.32 -2.73 -19.21
N ILE A 166 -12.02 -3.16 -18.00
CA ILE A 166 -10.68 -3.05 -17.40
C ILE A 166 -9.64 -3.76 -18.29
N VAL A 167 -9.95 -4.98 -18.74
CA VAL A 167 -9.05 -5.74 -19.63
C VAL A 167 -8.88 -5.04 -21.00
N ARG A 168 -9.94 -4.47 -21.56
CA ARG A 168 -9.85 -3.70 -22.82
C ARG A 168 -8.95 -2.48 -22.68
N GLU A 169 -9.08 -1.73 -21.59
CA GLU A 169 -8.24 -0.56 -21.34
C GLU A 169 -6.77 -0.96 -21.15
N LEU A 170 -6.49 -1.99 -20.35
CA LEU A 170 -5.13 -2.54 -20.20
C LEU A 170 -4.52 -2.95 -21.56
N GLY A 171 -5.34 -3.56 -22.44
CA GLY A 171 -4.93 -3.93 -23.78
C GLY A 171 -4.52 -2.76 -24.68
N LYS A 172 -5.06 -1.56 -24.46
CA LYS A 172 -4.64 -0.34 -25.17
C LYS A 172 -3.20 0.04 -24.79
N PHE A 173 -2.85 0.03 -23.51
CA PHE A 173 -1.47 0.27 -23.05
C PHE A 173 -0.47 -0.73 -23.64
N LEU A 174 -0.87 -1.99 -23.76
CA LEU A 174 -0.03 -3.01 -24.40
C LEU A 174 0.19 -2.70 -25.88
N LYS A 175 -0.84 -2.30 -26.62
CA LYS A 175 -0.75 -1.96 -28.05
C LYS A 175 0.13 -0.73 -28.30
N GLU A 176 0.10 0.24 -27.41
CA GLU A 176 0.92 1.45 -27.48
C GLU A 176 2.35 1.25 -26.99
N GLY A 177 2.70 0.06 -26.48
CA GLY A 177 4.03 -0.26 -25.97
C GLY A 177 4.34 0.29 -24.58
N SER A 178 3.40 0.93 -23.90
CA SER A 178 3.57 1.46 -22.54
C SER A 178 3.58 0.34 -21.50
N LEU A 179 2.92 -0.79 -21.79
CA LEU A 179 2.92 -1.98 -20.96
C LEU A 179 3.85 -3.03 -21.56
N TYR A 180 4.87 -3.40 -20.83
CA TYR A 180 5.85 -4.41 -21.23
C TYR A 180 6.24 -5.30 -20.05
N ARG A 181 6.73 -6.50 -20.36
CA ARG A 181 7.26 -7.42 -19.35
C ARG A 181 8.70 -7.05 -19.01
N GLY A 182 9.00 -6.85 -17.75
CA GLY A 182 10.33 -6.51 -17.26
C GLY A 182 10.60 -7.08 -15.87
N PHE A 183 11.81 -6.82 -15.36
CA PHE A 183 12.21 -7.15 -14.00
C PHE A 183 12.43 -5.86 -13.21
N LYS A 184 11.79 -5.74 -12.06
CA LYS A 184 11.93 -4.62 -11.15
C LYS A 184 11.87 -5.15 -9.71
N PRO A 185 12.76 -4.71 -8.80
CA PRO A 185 12.59 -4.96 -7.37
C PRO A 185 11.26 -4.38 -6.89
N VAL A 186 10.49 -5.18 -6.18
CA VAL A 186 9.19 -4.78 -5.63
C VAL A 186 9.12 -5.17 -4.16
N LEU A 187 8.33 -4.44 -3.39
CA LEU A 187 7.97 -4.83 -2.03
C LEU A 187 7.09 -6.08 -2.11
N TRP A 188 7.38 -7.06 -1.29
CA TRP A 188 6.76 -8.38 -1.33
C TRP A 188 6.30 -8.84 0.03
N SER A 189 5.02 -9.22 0.16
CA SER A 189 4.52 -9.90 1.34
C SER A 189 4.81 -11.40 1.25
N THR A 190 5.61 -11.91 2.16
CA THR A 190 5.88 -13.36 2.27
C THR A 190 4.68 -14.13 2.83
N VAL A 191 3.80 -13.47 3.56
CA VAL A 191 2.57 -14.04 4.13
C VAL A 191 1.50 -14.16 3.07
N GLU A 192 1.20 -13.04 2.38
CA GLU A 192 0.17 -12.97 1.34
C GLU A 192 0.66 -13.51 -0.02
N LYS A 193 1.99 -13.69 -0.18
CA LYS A 193 2.64 -14.18 -1.41
C LYS A 193 2.31 -13.33 -2.63
N THR A 194 2.39 -12.01 -2.46
CA THR A 194 2.11 -11.04 -3.50
C THR A 194 2.99 -9.80 -3.39
N ALA A 195 3.13 -9.06 -4.50
CA ALA A 195 3.70 -7.73 -4.50
C ALA A 195 2.77 -6.75 -3.77
N LEU A 196 3.35 -5.74 -3.15
CA LEU A 196 2.63 -4.69 -2.44
C LEU A 196 2.78 -3.36 -3.17
N ALA A 197 1.69 -2.58 -3.20
CA ALA A 197 1.75 -1.17 -3.55
C ALA A 197 2.32 -0.36 -2.38
N ASP A 198 2.90 0.81 -2.66
CA ASP A 198 3.51 1.66 -1.61
C ASP A 198 2.50 2.03 -0.49
N ALA A 199 1.21 2.19 -0.85
CA ALA A 199 0.15 2.50 0.11
C ALA A 199 -0.23 1.32 1.03
N GLU A 200 0.20 0.11 0.72
CA GLU A 200 -0.06 -1.11 1.50
C GLU A 200 1.08 -1.42 2.47
N VAL A 201 2.18 -0.63 2.42
CA VAL A 201 3.36 -0.85 3.24
C VAL A 201 3.28 -0.03 4.51
N GLU A 202 3.39 -0.71 5.64
CA GLU A 202 3.49 -0.08 6.95
C GLU A 202 4.92 -0.23 7.48
N TYR A 203 5.51 0.89 7.90
CA TYR A 203 6.85 0.91 8.48
C TYR A 203 6.76 0.79 10.00
N GLN A 204 7.52 -0.14 10.55
CA GLN A 204 7.60 -0.38 11.98
C GLN A 204 9.07 -0.51 12.40
N ASP A 205 9.35 -0.16 13.66
CA ASP A 205 10.66 -0.42 14.25
C ASP A 205 10.90 -1.93 14.30
N HIS A 206 11.99 -2.37 13.71
CA HIS A 206 12.38 -3.77 13.65
C HIS A 206 13.79 -3.97 14.17
N LYS A 207 13.96 -4.92 15.09
CA LYS A 207 15.26 -5.35 15.57
C LYS A 207 15.79 -6.47 14.68
N SER A 208 16.92 -6.23 14.03
CA SER A 208 17.57 -7.18 13.14
C SER A 208 19.03 -7.37 13.53
N ASP A 209 19.53 -8.57 13.31
CA ASP A 209 20.96 -8.85 13.47
C ASP A 209 21.72 -8.23 12.31
N THR A 210 22.82 -7.53 12.64
CA THR A 210 23.73 -6.95 11.67
C THR A 210 25.09 -7.58 11.83
N ILE A 211 25.79 -7.79 10.72
CA ILE A 211 27.13 -8.38 10.76
C ILE A 211 28.11 -7.61 9.89
N TYR A 212 29.36 -7.63 10.30
CA TYR A 212 30.50 -7.39 9.43
C TYR A 212 30.99 -8.74 8.90
N THR A 213 31.29 -8.81 7.62
CA THR A 213 31.88 -9.99 6.99
C THR A 213 32.94 -9.58 5.97
N SER A 214 33.86 -10.47 5.67
CA SER A 214 34.94 -10.16 4.79
C SER A 214 34.96 -11.10 3.57
N PHE A 215 35.45 -10.57 2.45
CA PHE A 215 35.64 -11.28 1.18
C PHE A 215 37.12 -11.23 0.82
N SER A 216 37.75 -12.39 0.74
CA SER A 216 39.17 -12.49 0.41
C SER A 216 39.44 -12.02 -1.02
N VAL A 217 40.43 -11.15 -1.20
CA VAL A 217 40.85 -10.66 -2.51
C VAL A 217 41.62 -11.75 -3.24
N LYS A 218 41.08 -12.18 -4.39
CA LYS A 218 41.72 -13.16 -5.29
C LYS A 218 42.69 -12.50 -6.24
N SER A 219 42.36 -11.35 -6.81
CA SER A 219 43.18 -10.56 -7.68
C SER A 219 42.81 -9.08 -7.64
N SER A 220 43.77 -8.20 -7.83
CA SER A 220 43.57 -6.75 -7.86
C SER A 220 44.61 -6.05 -8.67
N ASN A 221 44.28 -4.88 -9.23
CA ASN A 221 45.27 -3.96 -9.84
C ASN A 221 46.20 -3.35 -8.82
N ILE A 222 45.85 -3.41 -7.53
CA ILE A 222 46.69 -2.99 -6.41
C ILE A 222 47.31 -4.25 -5.80
N LYS A 223 48.59 -4.52 -6.09
CA LYS A 223 49.29 -5.74 -5.64
C LYS A 223 49.25 -5.97 -4.13
N GLU A 224 49.27 -4.91 -3.33
CA GLU A 224 49.25 -4.99 -1.87
C GLU A 224 47.89 -5.51 -1.33
N LEU A 225 46.83 -5.52 -2.15
CA LEU A 225 45.53 -6.08 -1.77
C LEU A 225 45.48 -7.60 -1.94
N GLU A 226 46.39 -8.22 -2.68
CA GLU A 226 46.40 -9.66 -2.80
C GLU A 226 46.65 -10.32 -1.43
N GLY A 227 45.77 -11.27 -1.07
CA GLY A 227 45.76 -11.90 0.25
C GLY A 227 45.21 -11.03 1.38
N SER A 228 44.61 -9.87 1.07
CA SER A 228 43.81 -9.10 2.00
C SER A 228 42.33 -9.44 1.85
N GLU A 229 41.49 -8.83 2.67
CA GLU A 229 40.05 -9.04 2.69
C GLU A 229 39.29 -7.71 2.62
N ILE A 230 38.25 -7.63 1.81
CA ILE A 230 37.36 -6.46 1.77
C ILE A 230 36.22 -6.68 2.78
N VAL A 231 36.09 -5.76 3.72
CA VAL A 231 35.03 -5.83 4.75
C VAL A 231 33.79 -5.13 4.25
N ILE A 232 32.64 -5.79 4.42
CA ILE A 232 31.32 -5.22 4.21
C ILE A 232 30.49 -5.31 5.50
N TRP A 233 29.47 -4.49 5.56
CA TRP A 233 28.45 -4.55 6.59
C TRP A 233 27.08 -4.84 5.97
N THR A 234 26.27 -5.67 6.62
CA THR A 234 24.93 -5.97 6.14
C THR A 234 23.94 -6.12 7.29
N THR A 235 22.70 -5.68 7.05
CA THR A 235 21.54 -5.94 7.90
C THR A 235 20.80 -7.22 7.50
N THR A 236 21.21 -7.86 6.40
CA THR A 236 20.50 -9.00 5.79
C THR A 236 21.47 -10.15 5.51
N PRO A 237 22.07 -10.77 6.56
CA PRO A 237 23.12 -11.78 6.39
C PRO A 237 22.69 -13.01 5.59
N TRP A 238 21.42 -13.34 5.55
CA TRP A 238 20.87 -14.43 4.74
C TRP A 238 20.97 -14.21 3.23
N THR A 239 21.33 -13.01 2.77
CA THR A 239 21.55 -12.72 1.34
C THR A 239 22.98 -13.07 0.88
N ILE A 240 23.92 -13.27 1.79
CA ILE A 240 25.34 -13.58 1.46
C ILE A 240 25.47 -14.81 0.56
N PRO A 241 24.75 -15.94 0.76
CA PRO A 241 24.87 -17.10 -0.13
C PRO A 241 24.61 -16.81 -1.61
N ALA A 242 23.82 -15.78 -1.93
CA ALA A 242 23.50 -15.38 -3.30
C ALA A 242 24.31 -14.15 -3.77
N ASN A 243 25.28 -13.69 -2.97
CA ASN A 243 26.06 -12.50 -3.30
C ASN A 243 26.99 -12.76 -4.50
N LYS A 244 26.98 -11.83 -5.48
CA LYS A 244 27.79 -11.94 -6.71
C LYS A 244 28.76 -10.79 -6.92
N ALA A 245 28.60 -9.70 -6.17
CA ALA A 245 29.44 -8.52 -6.33
C ALA A 245 29.50 -7.69 -5.05
N LEU A 246 30.58 -6.94 -4.88
CA LEU A 246 30.75 -5.91 -3.85
C LEU A 246 30.62 -4.54 -4.51
N ALA A 247 29.80 -3.67 -3.92
CA ALA A 247 29.65 -2.30 -4.35
C ALA A 247 30.63 -1.39 -3.58
N TYR A 248 31.25 -0.46 -4.28
CA TYR A 248 32.15 0.54 -3.70
C TYR A 248 31.87 1.91 -4.31
N ASN A 249 32.31 2.97 -3.63
CA ASN A 249 32.20 4.33 -4.14
C ASN A 249 33.57 4.78 -4.67
N GLU A 250 33.64 5.15 -5.95
CA GLU A 250 34.87 5.54 -6.63
C GLU A 250 35.52 6.80 -6.05
N ALA A 251 34.72 7.72 -5.49
CA ALA A 251 35.18 9.00 -4.97
C ALA A 251 35.72 8.92 -3.54
N LEU A 252 35.37 7.89 -2.77
CA LEU A 252 35.81 7.75 -1.39
C LEU A 252 37.25 7.25 -1.29
N ASP A 253 37.88 7.56 -0.15
CA ASP A 253 39.15 7.01 0.25
C ASP A 253 38.97 5.67 0.97
N TYR A 254 39.79 4.69 0.61
CA TYR A 254 39.89 3.38 1.23
C TYR A 254 41.28 3.16 1.78
N VAL A 255 41.35 2.41 2.87
CA VAL A 255 42.63 2.12 3.54
C VAL A 255 42.76 0.62 3.71
N LEU A 256 43.91 0.10 3.34
CA LEU A 256 44.40 -1.22 3.70
C LEU A 256 45.05 -1.12 5.06
N ILE A 257 44.51 -1.82 6.04
CA ILE A 257 45.05 -1.89 7.40
C ILE A 257 45.44 -3.31 7.76
N GLN A 258 46.47 -3.45 8.56
CA GLN A 258 46.87 -4.72 9.18
C GLN A 258 46.41 -4.72 10.63
N LEU A 259 45.72 -5.76 11.04
CA LEU A 259 45.23 -5.92 12.39
C LEU A 259 46.35 -6.46 13.30
N ASN A 260 46.65 -5.75 14.38
CA ASN A 260 47.61 -6.12 15.41
C ASN A 260 46.84 -6.70 16.62
N ASP A 261 46.14 -7.79 16.41
CA ASP A 261 45.36 -8.46 17.45
C ASP A 261 46.00 -9.80 17.84
N ASP A 262 45.82 -10.22 19.08
CA ASP A 262 46.30 -11.49 19.60
C ASP A 262 45.30 -12.65 19.41
N GLY A 263 44.07 -12.33 18.95
CA GLY A 263 42.96 -13.27 18.78
C GLY A 263 42.79 -13.76 17.33
N ASP A 264 41.55 -14.02 16.97
CA ASP A 264 41.09 -14.56 15.67
C ASP A 264 41.45 -13.64 14.47
N PHE A 265 41.73 -12.37 14.72
CA PHE A 265 42.10 -11.39 13.70
C PHE A 265 43.58 -11.16 13.53
N LYS A 266 44.41 -11.95 14.17
CA LYS A 266 45.88 -11.81 14.18
C LYS A 266 46.47 -11.75 12.76
N ASN A 267 47.19 -10.66 12.49
CA ASN A 267 47.88 -10.39 11.22
C ASN A 267 46.97 -10.33 9.98
N ARG A 268 45.67 -10.32 10.12
CA ARG A 268 44.76 -10.14 8.97
C ARG A 268 44.92 -8.73 8.39
N LYS A 269 44.83 -8.66 7.08
CA LYS A 269 44.83 -7.40 6.33
C LYS A 269 43.43 -7.14 5.80
N ILE A 270 42.85 -6.02 6.15
CA ILE A 270 41.50 -5.69 5.71
C ILE A 270 41.46 -4.35 4.99
N VAL A 271 40.54 -4.24 4.03
CA VAL A 271 40.26 -3.01 3.30
C VAL A 271 38.93 -2.46 3.82
N VAL A 272 38.95 -1.20 4.24
CA VAL A 272 37.76 -0.48 4.77
C VAL A 272 37.76 0.92 4.20
N ALA A 273 36.58 1.53 4.02
CA ALA A 273 36.50 2.97 3.74
C ALA A 273 37.09 3.77 4.92
N GLU A 274 37.95 4.75 4.64
CA GLU A 274 38.64 5.53 5.69
C GLU A 274 37.70 6.06 6.77
N ALA A 275 36.56 6.63 6.36
CA ALA A 275 35.57 7.18 7.28
C ALA A 275 34.92 6.13 8.20
N LEU A 276 35.03 4.84 7.91
CA LEU A 276 34.40 3.75 8.66
C LEU A 276 35.40 2.96 9.53
N ILE A 277 36.70 3.27 9.49
CA ILE A 277 37.73 2.52 10.23
C ILE A 277 37.42 2.46 11.72
N GLU A 278 37.14 3.61 12.37
CA GLU A 278 36.86 3.67 13.80
C GLU A 278 35.63 2.86 14.18
N SER A 279 34.57 2.91 13.36
CA SER A 279 33.36 2.15 13.57
C SER A 279 33.63 0.64 13.48
N VAL A 280 34.32 0.19 12.42
CA VAL A 280 34.64 -1.23 12.24
C VAL A 280 35.52 -1.76 13.37
N ILE A 281 36.59 -1.00 13.76
CA ILE A 281 37.49 -1.38 14.85
C ILE A 281 36.71 -1.53 16.16
N LYS A 282 35.85 -0.56 16.48
CA LYS A 282 35.04 -0.59 17.68
C LYS A 282 34.03 -1.75 17.69
N GLU A 283 33.24 -1.87 16.65
CA GLU A 283 32.17 -2.87 16.56
C GLU A 283 32.70 -4.31 16.49
N CYS A 284 33.83 -4.51 15.81
CA CYS A 284 34.51 -5.81 15.76
C CYS A 284 35.42 -6.07 16.96
N SER A 285 35.50 -5.16 17.95
CA SER A 285 36.34 -5.28 19.15
C SER A 285 37.83 -5.50 18.83
N ILE A 286 38.33 -4.90 17.76
CA ILE A 286 39.74 -4.98 17.35
C ILE A 286 40.56 -4.04 18.24
N LYS A 287 41.67 -4.52 18.79
CA LYS A 287 42.47 -3.76 19.77
C LYS A 287 43.36 -2.71 19.16
N ASP A 288 44.05 -3.04 18.06
CA ASP A 288 45.01 -2.17 17.42
C ASP A 288 45.17 -2.52 15.94
N TYR A 289 45.58 -1.56 15.13
CA TYR A 289 45.87 -1.75 13.72
C TYR A 289 46.98 -0.83 13.22
N LYS A 290 47.55 -1.19 12.09
CA LYS A 290 48.53 -0.38 11.36
C LYS A 290 48.05 -0.10 9.95
N GLU A 291 48.01 1.15 9.55
CA GLU A 291 47.77 1.50 8.15
C GLU A 291 48.91 1.07 7.25
N ILE A 292 48.61 0.40 6.16
CA ILE A 292 49.59 -0.05 5.16
C ILE A 292 49.53 0.88 3.94
N LYS A 293 48.33 1.14 3.41
CA LYS A 293 48.15 1.89 2.17
C LYS A 293 46.78 2.56 2.09
N LYS A 294 46.76 3.81 1.67
CA LYS A 294 45.56 4.56 1.35
C LYS A 294 45.42 4.72 -0.17
N PHE A 295 44.22 4.62 -0.69
CA PHE A 295 43.93 4.73 -2.12
C PHE A 295 42.49 5.16 -2.37
N LYS A 296 42.20 5.67 -3.58
CA LYS A 296 40.84 6.04 -4.01
C LYS A 296 40.03 4.81 -4.40
N GLY A 297 38.70 4.82 -4.16
CA GLY A 297 37.81 3.74 -4.52
C GLY A 297 37.88 3.34 -5.99
N LYS A 298 38.09 4.29 -6.92
CA LYS A 298 38.28 3.99 -8.35
C LYS A 298 39.37 2.95 -8.63
N ASN A 299 40.34 2.81 -7.74
CA ASN A 299 41.43 1.85 -7.88
C ASN A 299 41.00 0.40 -7.55
N LEU A 300 39.81 0.21 -6.92
CA LEU A 300 39.21 -1.12 -6.68
C LEU A 300 38.59 -1.73 -7.94
N LYS A 301 38.51 -0.95 -9.02
CA LYS A 301 37.97 -1.45 -10.29
C LYS A 301 38.71 -2.73 -10.70
N ASP A 302 37.93 -3.70 -11.18
CA ASP A 302 38.45 -5.02 -11.63
C ASP A 302 39.06 -5.89 -10.50
N THR A 303 38.85 -5.53 -9.23
CA THR A 303 39.24 -6.40 -8.11
C THR A 303 38.29 -7.56 -8.02
N ILE A 304 38.80 -8.79 -7.94
CA ILE A 304 38.04 -10.01 -7.81
C ILE A 304 38.23 -10.56 -6.39
N CYS A 305 37.12 -10.89 -5.75
CA CYS A 305 37.07 -11.52 -4.42
C CYS A 305 36.53 -12.93 -4.49
N ASN A 306 36.99 -13.78 -3.59
CA ASN A 306 36.37 -15.10 -3.37
C ASN A 306 35.07 -14.93 -2.59
N HIS A 307 34.07 -15.77 -2.90
CA HIS A 307 32.88 -15.85 -2.10
C HIS A 307 33.21 -16.49 -0.74
N PRO A 308 32.64 -16.02 0.40
CA PRO A 308 33.00 -16.55 1.72
C PRO A 308 32.57 -18.00 1.97
N PHE A 309 31.61 -18.51 1.21
CA PHE A 309 31.06 -19.86 1.41
C PHE A 309 31.29 -20.79 0.22
N PHE A 310 31.61 -20.29 -0.94
CA PHE A 310 31.70 -21.09 -2.17
C PHE A 310 32.93 -20.72 -2.98
N ASP A 311 33.59 -21.71 -3.55
CA ASP A 311 34.64 -21.56 -4.56
C ASP A 311 33.97 -21.31 -5.93
N LEU A 312 33.57 -20.08 -6.18
CA LEU A 312 32.91 -19.64 -7.42
C LEU A 312 33.91 -18.96 -8.36
#